data_62882126ab322a52def98cb02997379d
#
_entry.id   62882126ab322a52def98cb02997379d
#
_cell.length_a   1.000
_cell.length_b   1.000
_cell.length_c   1.000
_cell.angle_alpha   90.00
_cell.angle_beta   90.00
_cell.angle_gamma   90.00
#
_symmetry.space_group_name_H-M   'P 1'
#
loop_
_entity.id
_entity.type
_entity.pdbx_description
1 polymer ?
#
loop_
_entity_poly.entity_id
_entity_poly.type
_entity_poly.pdbx_seq_one_letter_code
_entity_poly.pdbx_strand_id
1 'polypeptide(L)'
;MYVEVVNVTVLLTDQPLSLDAAFRAVLDPACGGTALFVGTTRSPNQGREVDELEYEAYAELAEPEMERVARKAAATHGLGAVYLAHRTGVVGAGEPSVIVAASAPHRAEAFAGCRELIDELKATVPIWKKERWAGGGHWVGTPKEAHRA
;
A
#
# COMPACT_ATOMS: atom_id res chain seq x y z
N MET A 1 -6.78 32.59 8.40
CA MET A 1 -6.88 31.66 7.26
C MET A 1 -6.98 30.23 7.79
N TYR A 2 -7.99 29.53 7.36
CA TYR A 2 -8.17 28.13 7.78
C TYR A 2 -7.31 27.23 6.88
N VAL A 3 -6.42 26.45 7.49
CA VAL A 3 -5.61 25.45 6.77
C VAL A 3 -6.10 24.08 7.18
N GLU A 4 -6.62 23.34 6.22
CA GLU A 4 -7.05 21.97 6.46
C GLU A 4 -5.82 21.06 6.55
N VAL A 5 -5.68 20.39 7.69
CA VAL A 5 -4.57 19.45 7.90
C VAL A 5 -5.05 18.05 7.58
N VAL A 6 -4.48 17.45 6.53
CA VAL A 6 -4.78 16.07 6.15
C VAL A 6 -4.04 15.12 7.08
N ASN A 7 -4.76 14.14 7.61
CA ASN A 7 -4.17 13.11 8.44
C ASN A 7 -3.59 12.00 7.56
N VAL A 8 -2.25 11.90 7.55
CA VAL A 8 -1.52 10.93 6.75
C VAL A 8 -0.74 10.00 7.68
N THR A 9 -0.95 8.69 7.50
CA THR A 9 -0.21 7.65 8.20
C THR A 9 0.49 6.77 7.17
N VAL A 10 1.81 6.65 7.30
CA VAL A 10 2.64 5.79 6.44
C VAL A 10 3.34 4.78 7.33
N LEU A 11 3.31 3.52 6.94
CA LEU A 11 3.89 2.44 7.72
C LEU A 11 4.65 1.47 6.82
N LEU A 12 5.93 1.24 7.13
CA LEU A 12 6.74 0.20 6.54
C LEU A 12 7.17 -0.71 7.70
N THR A 13 6.76 -1.98 7.67
CA THR A 13 6.91 -2.86 8.83
C THR A 13 7.11 -4.31 8.40
N ASP A 14 7.81 -5.10 9.22
CA ASP A 14 7.92 -6.55 9.03
C ASP A 14 6.82 -7.33 9.77
N GLN A 15 5.95 -6.63 10.47
CA GLN A 15 4.85 -7.24 11.20
C GLN A 15 3.60 -7.39 10.32
N PRO A 16 2.69 -8.32 10.66
CA PRO A 16 1.43 -8.44 9.94
C PRO A 16 0.66 -7.13 9.91
N LEU A 17 0.08 -6.82 8.74
CA LEU A 17 -0.72 -5.61 8.57
C LEU A 17 -2.12 -5.79 9.14
N SER A 18 -2.69 -4.71 9.66
CA SER A 18 -4.00 -4.71 10.30
C SER A 18 -5.02 -3.90 9.50
N LEU A 19 -6.08 -4.55 9.03
CA LEU A 19 -7.20 -3.89 8.37
C LEU A 19 -7.93 -2.94 9.33
N ASP A 20 -8.07 -3.35 10.58
CA ASP A 20 -8.74 -2.53 11.60
C ASP A 20 -7.96 -1.24 11.86
N ALA A 21 -6.63 -1.33 11.96
CA ALA A 21 -5.78 -0.16 12.13
C ALA A 21 -5.90 0.81 10.96
N ALA A 22 -5.94 0.27 9.73
CA ALA A 22 -6.10 1.08 8.53
C ALA A 22 -7.44 1.81 8.51
N PHE A 23 -8.52 1.10 8.80
CA PHE A 23 -9.85 1.68 8.83
C PHE A 23 -9.96 2.78 9.89
N ARG A 24 -9.47 2.51 11.09
CA ARG A 24 -9.50 3.49 12.19
C ARG A 24 -8.68 4.75 11.88
N ALA A 25 -7.54 4.58 11.20
CA ALA A 25 -6.65 5.69 10.87
C ALA A 25 -7.30 6.70 9.92
N VAL A 26 -8.26 6.28 9.11
CA VAL A 26 -8.91 7.15 8.13
C VAL A 26 -10.34 7.56 8.49
N LEU A 27 -10.82 7.15 9.66
CA LEU A 27 -12.13 7.59 10.13
C LEU A 27 -12.13 9.11 10.35
N ASP A 28 -13.08 9.79 9.74
CA ASP A 28 -13.22 11.23 9.81
C ASP A 28 -14.71 11.56 9.73
N PRO A 29 -15.28 12.29 10.73
CA PRO A 29 -16.70 12.64 10.73
C PRO A 29 -17.12 13.46 9.51
N ALA A 30 -16.17 14.17 8.87
CA ALA A 30 -16.45 14.96 7.67
C ALA A 30 -16.41 14.13 6.39
N CYS A 31 -16.00 12.88 6.47
CA CYS A 31 -15.84 11.99 5.31
C CYS A 31 -16.91 10.91 5.30
N GLY A 32 -17.78 10.95 4.28
CA GLY A 32 -18.83 9.96 4.11
C GLY A 32 -18.42 8.72 3.34
N GLY A 33 -17.25 8.73 2.71
CA GLY A 33 -16.73 7.61 1.93
C GLY A 33 -15.34 7.19 2.36
N THR A 34 -15.16 5.89 2.58
CA THR A 34 -13.86 5.29 2.89
C THR A 34 -13.64 4.12 1.96
N ALA A 35 -12.51 4.13 1.26
CA ALA A 35 -12.11 3.05 0.36
C ALA A 35 -10.85 2.40 0.88
N LEU A 36 -10.81 1.06 0.84
CA LEU A 36 -9.64 0.29 1.20
C LEU A 36 -9.25 -0.63 0.05
N PHE A 37 -7.96 -0.72 -0.19
CA PHE A 37 -7.39 -1.73 -1.06
C PHE A 37 -6.43 -2.59 -0.24
N VAL A 38 -6.56 -3.90 -0.36
CA VAL A 38 -5.67 -4.86 0.29
C VAL A 38 -5.03 -5.71 -0.79
N GLY A 39 -3.70 -5.61 -0.90
CA GLY A 39 -2.94 -6.50 -1.76
C GLY A 39 -2.48 -7.71 -0.96
N THR A 40 -2.76 -8.89 -1.47
CA THR A 40 -2.36 -10.14 -0.84
C THR A 40 -1.39 -10.90 -1.73
N THR A 41 -0.61 -11.78 -1.12
CA THR A 41 0.28 -12.67 -1.85
C THR A 41 -0.55 -13.71 -2.57
N ARG A 42 -0.47 -13.70 -3.91
CA ARG A 42 -1.28 -14.57 -4.76
C ARG A 42 -0.55 -15.88 -5.07
N SER A 43 -1.26 -17.00 -4.94
CA SER A 43 -0.80 -18.31 -5.39
C SER A 43 -1.94 -19.01 -6.14
N PRO A 44 -1.73 -19.57 -7.35
CA PRO A 44 -0.46 -19.58 -8.09
C PRO A 44 -0.16 -18.25 -8.77
N ASN A 45 1.11 -18.03 -9.10
CA ASN A 45 1.55 -16.88 -9.86
C ASN A 45 2.37 -17.37 -11.06
N GLN A 46 1.99 -16.93 -12.28
CA GLN A 46 2.61 -17.34 -13.53
C GLN A 46 2.68 -18.87 -13.70
N GLY A 47 1.63 -19.57 -13.30
CA GLY A 47 1.53 -21.04 -13.43
C GLY A 47 2.30 -21.82 -12.37
N ARG A 48 2.89 -21.16 -11.39
CA ARG A 48 3.62 -21.78 -10.28
C ARG A 48 2.90 -21.56 -8.97
N GLU A 49 2.93 -22.56 -8.08
CA GLU A 49 2.52 -22.37 -6.72
C GLU A 49 3.57 -21.53 -6.00
N VAL A 50 3.14 -20.41 -5.45
CA VAL A 50 3.98 -19.51 -4.67
C VAL A 50 3.61 -19.69 -3.20
N ASP A 51 4.56 -20.18 -2.40
CA ASP A 51 4.33 -20.40 -0.98
C ASP A 51 4.38 -19.09 -0.21
N GLU A 52 5.31 -18.21 -0.58
CA GLU A 52 5.50 -16.93 0.09
C GLU A 52 6.20 -15.93 -0.82
N LEU A 53 6.04 -14.66 -0.50
CA LEU A 53 6.85 -13.58 -1.06
C LEU A 53 7.73 -13.01 0.02
N GLU A 54 8.92 -12.59 -0.36
CA GLU A 54 9.81 -11.84 0.53
C GLU A 54 9.97 -10.43 -0.05
N TYR A 55 9.69 -9.43 0.77
CA TYR A 55 9.80 -8.04 0.36
C TYR A 55 11.00 -7.38 1.03
N GLU A 56 11.78 -6.66 0.25
CA GLU A 56 12.85 -5.80 0.74
C GLU A 56 12.59 -4.37 0.31
N ALA A 57 12.99 -3.44 1.17
CA ALA A 57 12.85 -2.02 0.89
C ALA A 57 14.05 -1.26 1.44
N TYR A 58 14.40 -0.17 0.77
CA TYR A 58 15.28 0.83 1.36
C TYR A 58 14.41 1.81 2.15
N ALA A 59 14.30 1.59 3.46
CA ALA A 59 13.41 2.39 4.31
C ALA A 59 13.68 3.89 4.20
N GLU A 60 14.94 4.27 4.13
CA GLU A 60 15.37 5.67 4.00
C GLU A 60 14.83 6.35 2.74
N LEU A 61 14.59 5.59 1.67
CA LEU A 61 14.04 6.09 0.42
C LEU A 61 12.53 5.79 0.32
N ALA A 62 12.11 4.63 0.81
CA ALA A 62 10.73 4.17 0.68
C ALA A 62 9.75 5.00 1.52
N GLU A 63 10.06 5.24 2.77
CA GLU A 63 9.15 5.98 3.66
C GLU A 63 8.89 7.41 3.20
N PRO A 64 9.92 8.23 2.83
CA PRO A 64 9.66 9.56 2.29
C PRO A 64 8.85 9.54 1.00
N GLU A 65 9.07 8.54 0.14
CA GLU A 65 8.32 8.42 -1.11
C GLU A 65 6.86 8.02 -0.85
N MET A 66 6.61 7.13 0.10
CA MET A 66 5.25 6.79 0.52
C MET A 66 4.53 8.03 1.05
N GLU A 67 5.21 8.84 1.85
CA GLU A 67 4.67 10.10 2.37
C GLU A 67 4.32 11.06 1.23
N ARG A 68 5.20 11.20 0.25
CA ARG A 68 4.97 12.04 -0.93
C ARG A 68 3.76 11.57 -1.72
N VAL A 69 3.66 10.27 -1.96
CA VAL A 69 2.53 9.66 -2.66
C VAL A 69 1.22 9.94 -1.92
N ALA A 70 1.23 9.75 -0.61
CA ALA A 70 0.05 9.96 0.22
C ALA A 70 -0.42 11.41 0.19
N ARG A 71 0.49 12.36 0.35
CA ARG A 71 0.14 13.79 0.36
C ARG A 71 -0.31 14.29 -1.00
N LYS A 72 0.31 13.81 -2.06
CA LYS A 72 -0.09 14.17 -3.43
C LYS A 72 -1.51 13.69 -3.74
N ALA A 73 -1.82 12.45 -3.42
CA ALA A 73 -3.16 11.90 -3.64
C ALA A 73 -4.20 12.64 -2.80
N ALA A 74 -3.87 12.96 -1.55
CA ALA A 74 -4.76 13.71 -0.67
C ALA A 74 -5.08 15.09 -1.25
N ALA A 75 -4.09 15.79 -1.76
CA ALA A 75 -4.28 17.10 -2.37
C ALA A 75 -5.08 17.02 -3.68
N THR A 76 -4.78 16.03 -4.51
CA THR A 76 -5.42 15.86 -5.82
C THR A 76 -6.91 15.54 -5.69
N HIS A 77 -7.27 14.70 -4.72
CA HIS A 77 -8.62 14.15 -4.60
C HIS A 77 -9.41 14.72 -3.42
N GLY A 78 -8.84 15.63 -2.66
CA GLY A 78 -9.52 16.20 -1.50
C GLY A 78 -9.78 15.17 -0.40
N LEU A 79 -8.80 14.32 -0.11
CA LEU A 79 -8.95 13.28 0.90
C LEU A 79 -8.86 13.87 2.31
N GLY A 80 -9.65 13.34 3.22
CA GLY A 80 -9.60 13.75 4.63
C GLY A 80 -8.51 13.03 5.39
N ALA A 81 -8.27 11.75 5.08
CA ALA A 81 -7.23 10.96 5.71
C ALA A 81 -6.71 9.89 4.76
N VAL A 82 -5.45 9.51 4.94
CA VAL A 82 -4.76 8.50 4.14
C VAL A 82 -3.98 7.56 5.07
N TYR A 83 -4.09 6.27 4.80
CA TYR A 83 -3.26 5.25 5.43
C TYR A 83 -2.60 4.43 4.33
N LEU A 84 -1.29 4.30 4.41
CA LEU A 84 -0.50 3.60 3.40
C LEU A 84 0.53 2.73 4.12
N ALA A 85 0.33 1.41 4.09
CA ALA A 85 1.20 0.45 4.77
C ALA A 85 1.71 -0.61 3.82
N HIS A 86 2.98 -0.95 3.92
CA HIS A 86 3.58 -2.05 3.20
C HIS A 86 4.39 -2.93 4.15
N ARG A 87 4.27 -4.23 3.99
CA ARG A 87 5.01 -5.20 4.79
C ARG A 87 6.34 -5.51 4.11
N THR A 88 7.39 -5.65 4.91
CA THR A 88 8.69 -6.17 4.47
C THR A 88 8.91 -7.55 5.08
N GLY A 89 9.93 -8.26 4.60
CA GLY A 89 10.19 -9.62 5.04
C GLY A 89 9.27 -10.62 4.35
N VAL A 90 9.07 -11.75 4.99
CA VAL A 90 8.33 -12.88 4.41
C VAL A 90 6.84 -12.73 4.62
N VAL A 91 6.08 -12.87 3.53
CA VAL A 91 4.62 -12.80 3.54
C VAL A 91 4.08 -14.07 2.91
N GLY A 92 3.31 -14.84 3.67
CA GLY A 92 2.75 -16.10 3.18
C GLY A 92 1.62 -15.91 2.18
N ALA A 93 1.33 -16.95 1.40
CA ALA A 93 0.24 -16.93 0.43
C ALA A 93 -1.09 -16.57 1.13
N GLY A 94 -1.81 -15.62 0.56
CA GLY A 94 -3.08 -15.15 1.10
C GLY A 94 -2.97 -14.07 2.18
N GLU A 95 -1.75 -13.79 2.67
CA GLU A 95 -1.56 -12.74 3.66
C GLU A 95 -1.43 -11.34 3.01
N PRO A 96 -1.90 -10.28 3.68
CA PRO A 96 -1.75 -8.93 3.16
C PRO A 96 -0.29 -8.47 3.11
N SER A 97 0.14 -7.94 1.96
CA SER A 97 1.44 -7.30 1.80
C SER A 97 1.35 -5.78 1.77
N VAL A 98 0.20 -5.26 1.38
CA VAL A 98 -0.04 -3.81 1.32
C VAL A 98 -1.48 -3.52 1.70
N ILE A 99 -1.68 -2.45 2.45
CA ILE A 99 -3.01 -1.92 2.74
C ILE A 99 -3.00 -0.43 2.45
N VAL A 100 -3.97 -0.01 1.65
CA VAL A 100 -4.19 1.40 1.33
C VAL A 100 -5.59 1.77 1.77
N ALA A 101 -5.72 2.86 2.51
CA ALA A 101 -7.03 3.37 2.90
C ALA A 101 -7.09 4.87 2.65
N ALA A 102 -8.22 5.33 2.17
CA ALA A 102 -8.47 6.75 1.91
C ALA A 102 -9.91 7.09 2.27
N SER A 103 -10.11 8.19 2.98
CA SER A 103 -11.42 8.74 3.23
C SER A 103 -11.59 10.10 2.56
N ALA A 104 -12.80 10.38 2.12
CA ALA A 104 -13.16 11.64 1.46
C ALA A 104 -14.61 11.98 1.77
N PRO A 105 -15.04 13.25 1.59
CA PRO A 105 -16.45 13.60 1.78
C PRO A 105 -17.39 12.71 0.99
N HIS A 106 -17.01 12.32 -0.25
CA HIS A 106 -17.85 11.48 -1.11
C HIS A 106 -17.07 10.30 -1.69
N ARG A 107 -17.80 9.24 -2.06
CA ARG A 107 -17.22 7.98 -2.53
C ARG A 107 -16.38 8.10 -3.80
N ALA A 108 -16.73 9.01 -4.70
CA ALA A 108 -15.98 9.16 -5.95
C ALA A 108 -14.51 9.51 -5.69
N GLU A 109 -14.26 10.47 -4.81
CA GLU A 109 -12.92 10.91 -4.45
C GLU A 109 -12.21 9.85 -3.61
N ALA A 110 -12.93 9.15 -2.73
CA ALA A 110 -12.35 8.08 -1.94
C ALA A 110 -11.84 6.94 -2.84
N PHE A 111 -12.62 6.50 -3.81
CA PHE A 111 -12.20 5.48 -4.76
C PHE A 111 -11.04 5.97 -5.65
N ALA A 112 -11.15 7.17 -6.19
CA ALA A 112 -10.11 7.72 -7.06
C ALA A 112 -8.78 7.90 -6.31
N GLY A 113 -8.84 8.41 -5.09
CA GLY A 113 -7.66 8.58 -4.24
C GLY A 113 -7.02 7.26 -3.87
N CYS A 114 -7.81 6.28 -3.48
CA CYS A 114 -7.32 4.94 -3.16
C CYS A 114 -6.64 4.31 -4.37
N ARG A 115 -7.22 4.43 -5.56
CA ARG A 115 -6.64 3.95 -6.81
C ARG A 115 -5.29 4.60 -7.09
N GLU A 116 -5.20 5.92 -6.99
CA GLU A 116 -3.94 6.62 -7.21
C GLU A 116 -2.88 6.18 -6.21
N LEU A 117 -3.24 6.02 -4.95
CA LEU A 117 -2.30 5.60 -3.90
C LEU A 117 -1.63 4.27 -4.24
N ILE A 118 -2.41 3.25 -4.60
CA ILE A 118 -1.83 1.95 -4.92
C ILE A 118 -1.04 1.98 -6.23
N ASP A 119 -1.55 2.67 -7.25
CA ASP A 119 -0.86 2.77 -8.53
C ASP A 119 0.50 3.48 -8.39
N GLU A 120 0.54 4.60 -7.68
CA GLU A 120 1.77 5.36 -7.47
C GLU A 120 2.75 4.62 -6.55
N LEU A 121 2.26 3.95 -5.53
CA LEU A 121 3.11 3.12 -4.66
C LEU A 121 3.85 2.09 -5.51
N LYS A 122 3.13 1.38 -6.35
CA LYS A 122 3.72 0.36 -7.24
C LYS A 122 4.68 0.94 -8.27
N ALA A 123 4.45 2.18 -8.70
CA ALA A 123 5.26 2.82 -9.73
C ALA A 123 6.55 3.44 -9.19
N THR A 124 6.56 3.97 -7.96
CA THR A 124 7.63 4.85 -7.49
C THR A 124 8.31 4.44 -6.20
N VAL A 125 7.64 3.69 -5.33
CA VAL A 125 8.23 3.33 -4.03
C VAL A 125 9.22 2.18 -4.20
N PRO A 126 10.47 2.33 -3.72
CA PRO A 126 11.53 1.33 -3.93
C PRO A 126 11.37 0.13 -2.99
N ILE A 127 10.51 -0.79 -3.39
CA ILE A 127 10.27 -2.07 -2.72
C ILE A 127 10.41 -3.18 -3.74
N TRP A 128 11.20 -4.20 -3.41
CA TRP A 128 11.43 -5.38 -4.26
C TRP A 128 10.75 -6.59 -3.66
N LYS A 129 10.35 -7.54 -4.52
CA LYS A 129 9.81 -8.81 -4.07
C LYS A 129 10.59 -9.99 -4.64
N LYS A 130 10.67 -11.05 -3.84
CA LYS A 130 11.25 -12.34 -4.22
C LYS A 130 10.19 -13.40 -4.03
N GLU A 131 9.89 -14.14 -5.09
CA GLU A 131 8.97 -15.27 -5.03
C GLU A 131 9.67 -16.51 -4.53
N ARG A 132 9.01 -17.25 -3.63
CA ARG A 132 9.50 -18.52 -3.11
C ARG A 132 8.48 -19.61 -3.39
N TRP A 133 8.96 -20.73 -3.92
CA TRP A 133 8.16 -21.91 -4.17
C TRP A 133 8.97 -23.15 -3.76
N ALA A 134 8.32 -24.32 -3.75
CA ALA A 134 9.02 -25.58 -3.47
C ALA A 134 10.15 -25.78 -4.49
N GLY A 135 11.39 -25.82 -4.01
CA GLY A 135 12.59 -26.00 -4.83
C GLY A 135 13.34 -24.72 -5.21
N GLY A 136 12.92 -23.52 -4.75
CA GLY A 136 13.70 -22.32 -5.04
C GLY A 136 12.98 -21.00 -4.88
N GLY A 137 13.55 -19.97 -5.48
CA GLY A 137 13.00 -18.63 -5.47
C GLY A 137 13.84 -17.69 -6.32
N HIS A 138 13.27 -16.55 -6.69
CA HIS A 138 13.99 -15.53 -7.44
C HIS A 138 13.40 -14.13 -7.20
N TRP A 139 14.24 -13.11 -7.37
CA TRP A 139 13.80 -11.72 -7.34
C TRP A 139 13.02 -11.38 -8.59
N VAL A 140 12.01 -10.54 -8.44
CA VAL A 140 11.17 -10.07 -9.54
C VAL A 140 11.57 -8.63 -9.87
N GLY A 141 12.32 -8.47 -10.96
CA GLY A 141 12.62 -7.20 -11.60
C GLY A 141 13.25 -6.10 -10.74
N THR A 142 13.17 -4.87 -11.23
CA THR A 142 13.51 -3.65 -10.51
C THR A 142 12.35 -3.28 -9.57
N PRO A 143 12.53 -2.36 -8.61
CA PRO A 143 11.46 -1.93 -7.73
C PRO A 143 10.19 -1.54 -8.48
N LYS A 144 10.35 -0.79 -9.57
CA LYS A 144 9.23 -0.36 -10.41
C LYS A 144 8.53 -1.53 -11.10
N GLU A 145 9.30 -2.52 -11.59
CA GLU A 145 8.77 -3.70 -12.27
C GLU A 145 8.20 -4.72 -11.30
N ALA A 146 8.80 -4.86 -10.12
CA ALA A 146 8.35 -5.79 -9.10
C ALA A 146 6.90 -5.56 -8.69
N HIS A 147 6.46 -4.32 -8.69
CA HIS A 147 5.09 -3.96 -8.34
C HIS A 147 4.10 -4.01 -9.50
N ARG A 148 4.54 -4.25 -10.72
CA ARG A 148 3.70 -4.38 -11.91
C ARG A 148 3.23 -5.80 -12.18
N ALA A 149 3.92 -6.77 -11.64
CA ALA A 149 3.64 -8.18 -11.89
C ALA A 149 2.41 -8.68 -11.14
#